data_3651b9ef9724fc99691b7835b255b714
#
_entry.id   3651b9ef9724fc99691b7835b255b714
#
_cell.length_a   1.000
_cell.length_b   1.000
_cell.length_c   1.000
_cell.angle_alpha   90.00
_cell.angle_beta   90.00
_cell.angle_gamma   90.00
#
_symmetry.space_group_name_H-M   'P 1'
#
loop_
_entity.id
_entity.type
_entity.pdbx_description
1 polymer ?
#
loop_
_entity_poly.entity_id
_entity_poly.type
_entity_poly.pdbx_seq_one_letter_code
_entity_poly.pdbx_strand_id
1 'polypeptide(L)'
;MESSLKKARAVGIMLLVLLGVAFGVASLQEGQSKTEQGRRTEPLIASVKGPDLFRAYCAPCHGDDGKGSGPVAPALNVKPADLTTIAQRNGGVFPSKRVREMIAGEDVVLAHGSREMPIWGPIFHQVEWDKDLGEIRLQNIIKYLESIQKK
;
A
#
# COMPACT_ATOMS: atom_id res chain seq x y z
N MET A 1 72.08 11.90 27.16
CA MET A 1 70.80 11.86 27.91
C MET A 1 69.63 12.49 27.18
N GLU A 2 69.81 13.49 26.35
CA GLU A 2 68.72 14.17 25.59
C GLU A 2 68.04 13.33 24.50
N SER A 3 68.80 12.43 23.83
CA SER A 3 68.26 11.60 22.73
C SER A 3 67.18 10.60 23.20
N SER A 4 67.27 10.08 24.44
CA SER A 4 66.35 9.10 24.99
C SER A 4 65.00 9.74 25.36
N LEU A 5 65.03 11.00 25.83
CA LEU A 5 63.84 11.73 26.22
C LEU A 5 62.97 12.17 25.04
N LYS A 6 63.61 12.49 23.89
CA LYS A 6 62.90 12.84 22.63
C LYS A 6 62.18 11.64 22.03
N LYS A 7 62.76 10.42 22.11
CA LYS A 7 62.12 9.18 21.62
C LYS A 7 60.89 8.78 22.47
N ALA A 8 60.97 8.95 23.79
CA ALA A 8 59.86 8.65 24.68
C ALA A 8 58.66 9.60 24.46
N ARG A 9 58.92 10.88 24.18
CA ARG A 9 57.83 11.85 23.89
C ARG A 9 57.15 11.56 22.53
N ALA A 10 57.89 11.17 21.49
CA ALA A 10 57.34 10.83 20.19
C ALA A 10 56.42 9.57 20.23
N VAL A 11 56.83 8.56 21.02
CA VAL A 11 56.04 7.34 21.18
C VAL A 11 54.72 7.61 21.96
N GLY A 12 54.80 8.44 23.02
CA GLY A 12 53.63 8.82 23.80
C GLY A 12 52.57 9.59 22.99
N ILE A 13 52.99 10.53 22.13
CA ILE A 13 52.09 11.31 21.27
C ILE A 13 51.46 10.43 20.21
N MET A 14 52.21 9.49 19.63
CA MET A 14 51.68 8.56 18.62
C MET A 14 50.64 7.58 19.20
N LEU A 15 50.85 7.12 20.47
CA LEU A 15 49.86 6.24 21.13
C LEU A 15 48.56 6.99 21.47
N LEU A 16 48.63 8.27 21.86
CA LEU A 16 47.45 9.10 22.14
C LEU A 16 46.62 9.42 20.88
N VAL A 17 47.29 9.59 19.73
CA VAL A 17 46.61 9.82 18.44
C VAL A 17 45.90 8.55 17.97
N LEU A 18 46.50 7.37 18.13
CA LEU A 18 45.89 6.10 17.76
C LEU A 18 44.68 5.74 18.66
N LEU A 19 44.70 6.05 19.94
CA LEU A 19 43.56 5.89 20.86
C LEU A 19 42.42 6.86 20.54
N GLY A 20 42.71 8.08 20.11
CA GLY A 20 41.71 9.09 19.73
C GLY A 20 40.96 8.70 18.44
N VAL A 21 41.61 8.06 17.48
CA VAL A 21 40.99 7.62 16.22
C VAL A 21 40.07 6.39 16.43
N ALA A 22 40.43 5.50 17.37
CA ALA A 22 39.60 4.33 17.70
C ALA A 22 38.27 4.69 18.37
N PHE A 23 38.19 5.81 19.13
CA PHE A 23 36.97 6.28 19.78
C PHE A 23 36.05 7.10 18.87
N GLY A 24 36.58 7.71 17.80
CA GLY A 24 35.84 8.56 16.87
C GLY A 24 35.00 7.80 15.83
N VAL A 25 35.28 6.52 15.56
CA VAL A 25 34.57 5.74 14.51
C VAL A 25 33.33 5.00 15.06
N ALA A 26 33.19 4.86 16.37
CA ALA A 26 32.05 4.17 16.99
C ALA A 26 30.74 4.99 17.01
N SER A 27 30.83 6.31 16.77
CA SER A 27 29.66 7.21 16.88
C SER A 27 28.93 7.48 15.56
N LEU A 28 29.36 6.94 14.44
CA LEU A 28 28.77 7.20 13.12
C LEU A 28 27.85 6.10 12.60
N GLN A 29 27.58 5.06 13.39
CA GLN A 29 26.85 3.89 12.94
C GLN A 29 25.40 3.78 13.46
N GLU A 30 24.90 4.75 14.21
CA GLU A 30 23.54 4.75 14.77
C GLU A 30 22.51 5.52 13.92
N GLY A 31 22.88 6.02 12.74
CA GLY A 31 22.02 6.87 11.90
C GLY A 31 21.22 6.18 10.77
N GLN A 32 21.40 4.89 10.51
CA GLN A 32 20.86 4.29 9.27
C GLN A 32 19.73 3.27 9.43
N SER A 33 19.22 3.00 10.62
CA SER A 33 18.16 1.98 10.77
C SER A 33 16.72 2.51 10.91
N LYS A 34 16.48 3.81 10.72
CA LYS A 34 15.14 4.40 10.92
C LYS A 34 14.37 4.80 9.66
N THR A 35 14.92 4.62 8.45
CA THR A 35 14.27 5.16 7.24
C THR A 35 13.64 4.10 6.32
N GLU A 36 13.79 2.82 6.62
CA GLU A 36 13.21 1.75 5.78
C GLU A 36 11.90 1.15 6.32
N GLN A 37 11.41 1.63 7.45
CA GLN A 37 10.18 1.12 8.09
C GLN A 37 8.90 1.78 7.58
N GLY A 38 8.98 2.65 6.57
CA GLY A 38 7.87 3.50 6.10
C GLY A 38 7.03 2.94 4.95
N ARG A 39 7.35 1.80 4.37
CA ARG A 39 6.56 1.24 3.27
C ARG A 39 6.41 -0.28 3.38
N ARG A 40 5.90 -0.76 4.50
CA ARG A 40 5.26 -2.08 4.49
C ARG A 40 3.92 -1.91 3.79
N THR A 41 3.89 -2.16 2.50
CA THR A 41 2.64 -2.50 1.84
C THR A 41 2.18 -3.81 2.47
N GLU A 42 1.06 -3.76 3.20
CA GLU A 42 0.45 -4.97 3.73
C GLU A 42 0.28 -5.96 2.57
N PRO A 43 0.72 -7.22 2.75
CA PRO A 43 0.64 -8.18 1.67
C PRO A 43 -0.82 -8.39 1.26
N LEU A 44 -1.07 -8.45 -0.04
CA LEU A 44 -2.39 -8.81 -0.55
C LEU A 44 -2.78 -10.20 -0.04
N ILE A 45 -4.09 -10.42 0.17
CA ILE A 45 -4.57 -11.77 0.48
C ILE A 45 -4.21 -12.74 -0.64
N ALA A 46 -3.87 -13.97 -0.29
CA ALA A 46 -3.47 -14.99 -1.26
C ALA A 46 -4.62 -15.40 -2.19
N SER A 47 -5.87 -15.29 -1.73
CA SER A 47 -7.05 -15.62 -2.54
C SER A 47 -7.22 -14.65 -3.71
N VAL A 48 -7.55 -15.21 -4.87
CA VAL A 48 -7.99 -14.45 -6.06
C VAL A 48 -9.50 -14.57 -6.30
N LYS A 49 -10.26 -15.21 -5.41
CA LYS A 49 -11.71 -15.37 -5.54
C LYS A 49 -12.43 -14.04 -5.31
N GLY A 50 -13.38 -13.70 -6.17
CA GLY A 50 -14.13 -12.45 -6.09
C GLY A 50 -14.77 -12.15 -4.73
N PRO A 51 -15.50 -13.10 -4.11
CA PRO A 51 -16.06 -12.90 -2.78
C PRO A 51 -15.03 -12.61 -1.69
N ASP A 52 -13.86 -13.28 -1.72
CA ASP A 52 -12.81 -13.08 -0.73
C ASP A 52 -12.15 -11.70 -0.91
N LEU A 53 -11.87 -11.33 -2.15
CA LEU A 53 -11.34 -10.02 -2.51
C LEU A 53 -12.31 -8.90 -2.14
N PHE A 54 -13.61 -9.08 -2.43
CA PHE A 54 -14.65 -8.12 -2.06
C PHE A 54 -14.69 -7.92 -0.54
N ARG A 55 -14.71 -9.00 0.23
CA ARG A 55 -14.73 -8.92 1.70
C ARG A 55 -13.50 -8.22 2.25
N ALA A 56 -12.32 -8.50 1.69
CA ALA A 56 -11.07 -7.91 2.17
C ALA A 56 -10.91 -6.42 1.84
N TYR A 57 -11.31 -6.00 0.62
CA TYR A 57 -10.95 -4.69 0.10
C TYR A 57 -12.12 -3.74 -0.12
N CYS A 58 -13.32 -4.26 -0.29
CA CYS A 58 -14.52 -3.45 -0.61
C CYS A 58 -15.50 -3.36 0.55
N ALA A 59 -15.74 -4.48 1.25
CA ALA A 59 -16.72 -4.58 2.32
C ALA A 59 -16.46 -3.62 3.51
N PRO A 60 -15.22 -3.26 3.87
CA PRO A 60 -15.00 -2.26 4.93
C PRO A 60 -15.78 -0.95 4.72
N CYS A 61 -15.94 -0.51 3.47
CA CYS A 61 -16.75 0.66 3.13
C CYS A 61 -18.15 0.29 2.62
N HIS A 62 -18.24 -0.70 1.72
CA HIS A 62 -19.48 -1.05 1.03
C HIS A 62 -20.38 -2.02 1.80
N GLY A 63 -19.94 -2.60 2.91
CA GLY A 63 -20.65 -3.63 3.65
C GLY A 63 -20.52 -5.02 3.01
N ASP A 64 -20.67 -6.09 3.81
CA ASP A 64 -20.62 -7.45 3.29
C ASP A 64 -21.76 -7.74 2.29
N ASP A 65 -22.87 -7.01 2.42
CA ASP A 65 -24.02 -7.07 1.52
C ASP A 65 -23.91 -6.12 0.31
N GLY A 66 -22.84 -5.33 0.21
CA GLY A 66 -22.58 -4.40 -0.88
C GLY A 66 -23.46 -3.15 -0.90
N LYS A 67 -24.23 -2.85 0.19
CA LYS A 67 -25.20 -1.72 0.21
C LYS A 67 -24.67 -0.39 0.73
N GLY A 68 -23.36 -0.28 0.94
CA GLY A 68 -22.74 0.98 1.37
C GLY A 68 -22.82 1.24 2.87
N SER A 69 -22.99 0.19 3.69
CA SER A 69 -23.11 0.28 5.16
C SER A 69 -21.97 -0.42 5.90
N GLY A 70 -20.77 -0.44 5.31
CA GLY A 70 -19.59 -1.01 5.96
C GLY A 70 -19.15 -0.23 7.20
N PRO A 71 -18.34 -0.85 8.07
CA PRO A 71 -17.93 -0.24 9.34
C PRO A 71 -17.15 1.08 9.19
N VAL A 72 -16.51 1.30 8.05
CA VAL A 72 -15.77 2.54 7.75
C VAL A 72 -16.70 3.63 7.17
N ALA A 73 -17.87 3.27 6.62
CA ALA A 73 -18.79 4.19 5.95
C ALA A 73 -19.15 5.45 6.78
N PRO A 74 -19.36 5.37 8.12
CA PRO A 74 -19.67 6.57 8.92
C PRO A 74 -18.53 7.59 9.00
N ALA A 75 -17.29 7.21 8.70
CA ALA A 75 -16.12 8.09 8.73
C ALA A 75 -15.85 8.78 7.37
N LEU A 76 -16.61 8.45 6.33
CA LEU A 76 -16.46 9.01 4.98
C LEU A 76 -17.35 10.24 4.78
N ASN A 77 -16.86 11.24 4.05
CA ASN A 77 -17.63 12.43 3.71
C ASN A 77 -18.76 12.12 2.72
N VAL A 78 -18.59 11.08 1.90
CA VAL A 78 -19.59 10.63 0.93
C VAL A 78 -19.96 9.17 1.26
N LYS A 79 -21.28 8.94 1.38
CA LYS A 79 -21.79 7.59 1.63
C LYS A 79 -21.39 6.64 0.47
N PRO A 80 -20.78 5.48 0.75
CA PRO A 80 -20.49 4.48 -0.26
C PRO A 80 -21.76 4.04 -1.01
N ALA A 81 -21.63 3.88 -2.32
CA ALA A 81 -22.75 3.48 -3.16
C ALA A 81 -23.25 2.06 -2.86
N ASP A 82 -24.56 1.84 -3.03
CA ASP A 82 -25.14 0.48 -3.11
C ASP A 82 -24.68 -0.20 -4.41
N LEU A 83 -23.77 -1.16 -4.28
CA LEU A 83 -23.17 -1.89 -5.40
C LEU A 83 -24.14 -2.92 -6.00
N THR A 84 -25.19 -3.31 -5.28
CA THR A 84 -26.18 -4.30 -5.76
C THR A 84 -27.17 -3.72 -6.77
N THR A 85 -27.16 -2.41 -6.99
CA THR A 85 -28.10 -1.71 -7.89
C THR A 85 -27.41 -1.04 -9.08
N ILE A 86 -26.15 -1.40 -9.37
CA ILE A 86 -25.39 -0.81 -10.49
C ILE A 86 -26.10 -1.06 -11.82
N ALA A 87 -26.53 -2.29 -12.10
CA ALA A 87 -27.25 -2.62 -13.32
C ALA A 87 -28.57 -1.85 -13.43
N GLN A 88 -29.34 -1.76 -12.34
CA GLN A 88 -30.60 -0.99 -12.33
C GLN A 88 -30.38 0.49 -12.68
N ARG A 89 -29.34 1.12 -12.11
CA ARG A 89 -28.98 2.51 -12.42
C ARG A 89 -28.42 2.71 -13.83
N ASN A 90 -28.10 1.62 -14.52
CA ASN A 90 -27.56 1.60 -15.88
C ASN A 90 -28.52 0.93 -16.88
N GLY A 91 -29.82 1.14 -16.73
CA GLY A 91 -30.81 0.64 -17.65
C GLY A 91 -30.98 -0.88 -17.70
N GLY A 92 -30.65 -1.57 -16.60
CA GLY A 92 -30.76 -3.03 -16.47
C GLY A 92 -29.51 -3.81 -16.90
N VAL A 93 -28.49 -3.13 -17.43
CA VAL A 93 -27.25 -3.75 -17.91
C VAL A 93 -26.10 -3.43 -16.95
N PHE A 94 -25.37 -4.45 -16.51
CA PHE A 94 -24.18 -4.25 -15.68
C PHE A 94 -23.02 -3.72 -16.53
N PRO A 95 -22.50 -2.50 -16.25
CA PRO A 95 -21.48 -1.84 -17.07
C PRO A 95 -20.07 -2.28 -16.68
N SER A 96 -19.70 -3.54 -16.96
CA SER A 96 -18.46 -4.19 -16.50
C SER A 96 -17.20 -3.36 -16.81
N LYS A 97 -17.10 -2.79 -18.02
CA LYS A 97 -15.97 -1.95 -18.43
C LYS A 97 -15.82 -0.72 -17.51
N ARG A 98 -16.91 0.03 -17.30
CA ARG A 98 -16.89 1.23 -16.46
C ARG A 98 -16.59 0.90 -15.00
N VAL A 99 -17.12 -0.21 -14.50
CA VAL A 99 -16.83 -0.69 -13.14
C VAL A 99 -15.34 -1.03 -12.99
N ARG A 100 -14.76 -1.70 -14.00
CA ARG A 100 -13.33 -1.99 -14.04
C ARG A 100 -12.49 -0.71 -14.00
N GLU A 101 -12.79 0.24 -14.89
CA GLU A 101 -12.06 1.53 -14.97
C GLU A 101 -12.11 2.29 -13.65
N MET A 102 -13.26 2.28 -12.97
CA MET A 102 -13.43 2.91 -11.66
C MET A 102 -12.57 2.23 -10.58
N ILE A 103 -12.58 0.90 -10.49
CA ILE A 103 -11.79 0.13 -9.51
C ILE A 103 -10.30 0.26 -9.80
N ALA A 104 -9.90 0.18 -11.08
CA ALA A 104 -8.52 0.32 -11.52
C ALA A 104 -7.98 1.76 -11.37
N GLY A 105 -8.88 2.76 -11.29
CA GLY A 105 -8.51 4.17 -11.23
C GLY A 105 -8.22 4.78 -12.60
N GLU A 106 -8.70 4.16 -13.66
CA GLU A 106 -8.55 4.61 -15.06
C GLU A 106 -9.67 5.60 -15.47
N ASP A 107 -10.72 5.75 -14.68
CA ASP A 107 -11.85 6.66 -14.97
C ASP A 107 -11.44 8.11 -14.74
N VAL A 108 -11.43 8.90 -15.83
CA VAL A 108 -11.00 10.31 -15.85
C VAL A 108 -12.02 11.23 -15.17
N VAL A 109 -13.28 10.81 -15.02
CA VAL A 109 -14.37 11.62 -14.43
C VAL A 109 -14.14 11.88 -12.94
N LEU A 110 -13.33 11.06 -12.29
CA LEU A 110 -12.94 11.24 -10.89
C LEU A 110 -11.90 12.36 -10.66
N ALA A 111 -11.44 13.01 -11.72
CA ALA A 111 -10.46 14.11 -11.62
C ALA A 111 -11.01 15.38 -10.93
N HIS A 112 -12.31 15.48 -10.69
CA HIS A 112 -12.97 16.68 -10.18
C HIS A 112 -13.59 16.56 -8.77
N GLY A 113 -13.37 15.44 -8.05
CA GLY A 113 -13.89 15.24 -6.70
C GLY A 113 -12.88 14.59 -5.75
N SER A 114 -13.11 14.72 -4.43
CA SER A 114 -12.32 14.00 -3.43
C SER A 114 -12.48 12.49 -3.66
N ARG A 115 -11.36 11.82 -3.91
CA ARG A 115 -11.33 10.38 -4.14
C ARG A 115 -11.24 9.66 -2.79
N GLU A 116 -12.37 9.30 -2.22
CA GLU A 116 -12.41 8.53 -0.98
C GLU A 116 -12.24 7.04 -1.21
N MET A 117 -12.67 6.54 -2.38
CA MET A 117 -12.43 5.16 -2.79
C MET A 117 -10.98 4.99 -3.24
N PRO A 118 -10.21 4.04 -2.67
CA PRO A 118 -8.85 3.74 -3.11
C PRO A 118 -8.79 3.29 -4.57
N ILE A 119 -7.66 3.56 -5.22
CA ILE A 119 -7.35 3.04 -6.55
C ILE A 119 -6.73 1.65 -6.38
N TRP A 120 -7.43 0.62 -6.78
CA TRP A 120 -7.02 -0.76 -6.57
C TRP A 120 -6.14 -1.33 -7.68
N GLY A 121 -6.16 -0.76 -8.90
CA GLY A 121 -5.34 -1.22 -10.02
C GLY A 121 -3.86 -1.35 -9.65
N PRO A 122 -3.16 -0.26 -9.31
CA PRO A 122 -1.75 -0.33 -8.91
C PRO A 122 -1.51 -1.24 -7.69
N ILE A 123 -2.46 -1.28 -6.74
CA ILE A 123 -2.34 -2.12 -5.53
C ILE A 123 -2.34 -3.60 -5.91
N PHE A 124 -3.25 -4.03 -6.77
CA PHE A 124 -3.34 -5.44 -7.19
C PHE A 124 -2.20 -5.89 -8.08
N HIS A 125 -1.54 -4.95 -8.78
CA HIS A 125 -0.39 -5.22 -9.64
C HIS A 125 0.98 -5.11 -8.93
N GLN A 126 1.02 -4.81 -7.62
CA GLN A 126 2.28 -4.61 -6.88
C GLN A 126 3.07 -5.89 -6.59
N VAL A 127 2.55 -7.05 -6.91
CA VAL A 127 3.27 -8.33 -6.72
C VAL A 127 4.25 -8.48 -7.87
N GLU A 128 5.53 -8.21 -7.63
CA GLU A 128 6.59 -8.01 -8.63
C GLU A 128 6.82 -9.17 -9.61
N TRP A 129 6.37 -10.38 -9.29
CA TRP A 129 6.62 -11.58 -10.09
C TRP A 129 5.39 -12.21 -10.74
N ASP A 130 4.22 -11.57 -10.61
CA ASP A 130 3.00 -12.08 -11.24
C ASP A 130 2.07 -10.95 -11.70
N LYS A 131 2.40 -10.32 -12.83
CA LYS A 131 1.61 -9.24 -13.44
C LYS A 131 0.18 -9.69 -13.79
N ASP A 132 -0.01 -10.98 -14.03
CA ASP A 132 -1.31 -11.53 -14.46
C ASP A 132 -2.30 -11.66 -13.29
N LEU A 133 -1.83 -11.84 -12.05
CA LEU A 133 -2.72 -11.93 -10.88
C LEU A 133 -3.44 -10.62 -10.57
N GLY A 134 -2.88 -9.48 -10.89
CA GLY A 134 -3.54 -8.18 -10.73
C GLY A 134 -4.81 -8.09 -11.58
N GLU A 135 -4.72 -8.45 -12.86
CA GLU A 135 -5.85 -8.46 -13.77
C GLU A 135 -6.87 -9.56 -13.41
N ILE A 136 -6.41 -10.74 -13.00
CA ILE A 136 -7.29 -11.82 -12.51
C ILE A 136 -8.09 -11.35 -11.28
N ARG A 137 -7.48 -10.63 -10.33
CA ARG A 137 -8.17 -10.06 -9.17
C ARG A 137 -9.26 -9.08 -9.60
N LEU A 138 -8.93 -8.13 -10.49
CA LEU A 138 -9.89 -7.17 -11.02
C LEU A 138 -11.08 -7.86 -11.70
N GLN A 139 -10.81 -8.80 -12.60
CA GLN A 139 -11.87 -9.55 -13.31
C GLN A 139 -12.75 -10.33 -12.35
N ASN A 140 -12.19 -10.98 -11.34
CA ASN A 140 -12.96 -11.77 -10.39
C ASN A 140 -13.82 -10.89 -9.44
N ILE A 141 -13.35 -9.71 -9.06
CA ILE A 141 -14.18 -8.73 -8.34
C ILE A 141 -15.35 -8.27 -9.23
N ILE A 142 -15.11 -7.95 -10.50
CA ILE A 142 -16.14 -7.50 -11.43
C ILE A 142 -17.21 -8.58 -11.63
N LYS A 143 -16.81 -9.82 -11.85
CA LYS A 143 -17.73 -10.97 -11.96
C LYS A 143 -18.55 -11.15 -10.68
N TYR A 144 -17.93 -10.99 -9.53
CA TYR A 144 -18.65 -11.07 -8.25
C TYR A 144 -19.66 -9.92 -8.12
N LEU A 145 -19.29 -8.68 -8.40
CA LEU A 145 -20.20 -7.54 -8.38
C LEU A 145 -21.38 -7.72 -9.33
N GLU A 146 -21.15 -8.27 -10.54
CA GLU A 146 -22.20 -8.59 -11.49
C GLU A 146 -23.14 -9.67 -10.93
N SER A 147 -22.60 -10.67 -10.24
CA SER A 147 -23.42 -11.78 -9.68
C SER A 147 -24.34 -11.36 -8.54
N ILE A 148 -24.04 -10.26 -7.83
CA ILE A 148 -24.85 -9.76 -6.72
C ILE A 148 -25.84 -8.68 -7.12
N GLN A 149 -26.00 -8.40 -8.41
CA GLN A 149 -26.97 -7.40 -8.87
C GLN A 149 -28.41 -7.82 -8.54
N LYS A 150 -29.18 -6.86 -8.05
CA LYS A 150 -30.66 -7.04 -7.89
C LYS A 150 -31.28 -7.20 -9.28
N LYS A 151 -32.16 -8.20 -9.37
CA LYS A 151 -32.99 -8.44 -10.54
C LYS A 151 -34.14 -7.44 -10.59
#